data_9ea71aae0d79447e77b5e63c6d95afca
#
_entry.id   9ea71aae0d79447e77b5e63c6d95afca
#
_cell.length_a   1.000
_cell.length_b   1.000
_cell.length_c   1.000
_cell.angle_alpha   90.00
_cell.angle_beta   90.00
_cell.angle_gamma   90.00
#
_symmetry.space_group_name_H-M   'P 1'
#
loop_
_entity.id
_entity.type
_entity.pdbx_description
1 polymer ?
#
loop_
_entity_poly.entity_id
_entity_poly.type
_entity_poly.pdbx_seq_one_letter_code
_entity_poly.pdbx_strand_id
1 'polypeptide(L)'
;MLMLRKIVFFFFLFVGLSLFAQQDYMVSSYVRGNFYNRGRISTESLRASDDLIFLNVHPNKDGSLSFENPRAFQGKGVTTWEGLIKSVRAKVKGTKVKIRLGASSGEWKAMVADEAARTTFAKNIKTVLEKNKLDGIDLDFEWAENEKEYKDYSLAIVKMREVLGDQYLF
;
A
#
# COMPACT_ATOMS: atom_id res chain seq x y z
N MET A 1 -55.62 -13.93 9.30
CA MET A 1 -54.97 -12.79 8.59
C MET A 1 -53.89 -12.09 9.44
N LEU A 2 -54.06 -11.97 10.77
CA LEU A 2 -53.04 -11.29 11.63
C LEU A 2 -51.73 -12.07 11.80
N MET A 3 -51.80 -13.41 11.81
CA MET A 3 -50.59 -14.24 12.00
C MET A 3 -49.64 -14.22 10.79
N LEU A 4 -50.18 -14.18 9.59
CA LEU A 4 -49.40 -14.11 8.35
C LEU A 4 -48.61 -12.79 8.23
N ARG A 5 -49.20 -11.66 8.69
CA ARG A 5 -48.55 -10.36 8.72
C ARG A 5 -47.32 -10.29 9.65
N LYS A 6 -47.39 -10.99 10.80
CA LYS A 6 -46.27 -11.05 11.76
C LYS A 6 -45.10 -11.89 11.22
N ILE A 7 -45.38 -12.97 10.50
CA ILE A 7 -44.36 -13.85 9.90
C ILE A 7 -43.64 -13.11 8.78
N VAL A 8 -44.34 -12.36 7.92
CA VAL A 8 -43.77 -11.59 6.83
C VAL A 8 -42.87 -10.47 7.40
N PHE A 9 -43.30 -9.79 8.48
CA PHE A 9 -42.52 -8.75 9.12
C PHE A 9 -41.20 -9.27 9.72
N PHE A 10 -41.26 -10.46 10.36
CA PHE A 10 -40.06 -11.13 10.91
C PHE A 10 -39.08 -11.58 9.81
N PHE A 11 -39.59 -12.04 8.67
CA PHE A 11 -38.78 -12.47 7.54
C PHE A 11 -38.05 -11.28 6.90
N PHE A 12 -38.72 -10.15 6.74
CA PHE A 12 -38.05 -8.89 6.26
C PHE A 12 -37.03 -8.35 7.24
N LEU A 13 -37.23 -8.46 8.54
CA LEU A 13 -36.26 -8.05 9.54
C LEU A 13 -34.98 -8.92 9.48
N PHE A 14 -35.13 -10.24 9.27
CA PHE A 14 -33.98 -11.15 9.15
C PHE A 14 -33.21 -10.97 7.85
N VAL A 15 -33.88 -10.75 6.73
CA VAL A 15 -33.24 -10.46 5.45
C VAL A 15 -32.51 -9.09 5.49
N GLY A 16 -33.12 -8.09 6.14
CA GLY A 16 -32.49 -6.77 6.34
C GLY A 16 -31.20 -6.83 7.16
N LEU A 17 -31.15 -7.65 8.21
CA LEU A 17 -29.97 -7.81 9.06
C LEU A 17 -28.82 -8.56 8.34
N SER A 18 -29.13 -9.44 7.40
CA SER A 18 -28.11 -10.15 6.61
C SER A 18 -27.41 -9.25 5.59
N LEU A 19 -28.06 -8.18 5.14
CA LEU A 19 -27.46 -7.22 4.18
C LEU A 19 -26.47 -6.26 4.83
N PHE A 20 -26.46 -6.10 6.14
CA PHE A 20 -25.51 -5.25 6.87
C PHE A 20 -24.27 -6.00 7.39
N ALA A 21 -24.18 -7.33 7.20
CA ALA A 21 -23.11 -8.15 7.73
C ALA A 21 -22.01 -8.48 6.69
N GLN A 22 -22.08 -7.93 5.49
CA GLN A 22 -21.02 -8.10 4.52
C GLN A 22 -19.92 -7.08 4.84
N GLN A 23 -19.00 -7.49 5.70
CA GLN A 23 -17.77 -6.74 5.92
C GLN A 23 -16.87 -6.98 4.70
N ASP A 24 -16.66 -5.94 3.91
CA ASP A 24 -15.73 -5.99 2.78
C ASP A 24 -14.30 -6.08 3.33
N TYR A 25 -13.73 -7.27 3.28
CA TYR A 25 -12.33 -7.48 3.59
C TYR A 25 -11.48 -7.04 2.40
N MET A 26 -10.45 -6.24 2.66
CA MET A 26 -9.44 -5.89 1.66
C MET A 26 -8.26 -6.86 1.78
N VAL A 27 -7.90 -7.50 0.69
CA VAL A 27 -6.74 -8.39 0.59
C VAL A 27 -5.57 -7.62 0.01
N SER A 28 -4.62 -7.24 0.86
CA SER A 28 -3.36 -6.62 0.45
C SER A 28 -2.26 -7.65 0.32
N SER A 29 -1.49 -7.60 -0.76
CA SER A 29 -0.41 -8.54 -1.03
C SER A 29 0.89 -7.83 -1.37
N TYR A 30 1.99 -8.24 -0.73
CA TYR A 30 3.32 -7.71 -1.02
C TYR A 30 3.94 -8.37 -2.26
N VAL A 31 4.44 -7.55 -3.17
CA VAL A 31 5.10 -8.00 -4.41
C VAL A 31 6.61 -7.73 -4.31
N ARG A 32 7.39 -8.80 -4.26
CA ARG A 32 8.86 -8.74 -4.31
C ARG A 32 9.37 -9.18 -5.68
N GLY A 33 10.28 -8.40 -6.27
CA GLY A 33 10.82 -8.66 -7.59
C GLY A 33 11.50 -10.02 -7.75
N ASN A 34 12.25 -10.48 -6.73
CA ASN A 34 12.88 -11.80 -6.74
C ASN A 34 11.87 -12.96 -6.72
N PHE A 35 10.75 -12.82 -6.02
CA PHE A 35 9.69 -13.84 -6.02
C PHE A 35 8.95 -13.84 -7.35
N TYR A 36 8.72 -12.65 -7.90
CA TYR A 36 8.12 -12.49 -9.22
C TYR A 36 8.98 -13.14 -10.30
N ASN A 37 10.27 -12.85 -10.34
CA ASN A 37 11.22 -13.40 -11.32
C ASN A 37 11.40 -14.92 -11.21
N ARG A 38 11.18 -15.49 -10.02
CA ARG A 38 11.22 -16.95 -9.80
C ARG A 38 9.87 -17.63 -10.05
N GLY A 39 8.86 -16.90 -10.54
CA GLY A 39 7.56 -17.47 -10.83
C GLY A 39 6.76 -17.88 -9.58
N ARG A 40 7.10 -17.34 -8.39
CA ARG A 40 6.40 -17.66 -7.13
C ARG A 40 5.13 -16.84 -6.93
N ILE A 41 4.88 -15.86 -7.79
CA ILE A 41 3.68 -15.01 -7.76
C ILE A 41 2.91 -15.28 -9.04
N SER A 42 1.77 -15.93 -8.92
CA SER A 42 0.92 -16.26 -10.07
C SER A 42 0.08 -15.05 -10.51
N THR A 43 -0.40 -15.08 -11.74
CA THR A 43 -1.32 -14.05 -12.24
C THR A 43 -2.66 -14.10 -11.47
N GLU A 44 -3.11 -15.29 -11.10
CA GLU A 44 -4.32 -15.51 -10.33
C GLU A 44 -4.21 -14.87 -8.94
N SER A 45 -3.08 -15.06 -8.23
CA SER A 45 -2.83 -14.42 -6.92
C SER A 45 -2.83 -12.90 -7.04
N LEU A 46 -2.18 -12.35 -8.08
CA LEU A 46 -2.19 -10.89 -8.31
C LEU A 46 -3.60 -10.35 -8.54
N ARG A 47 -4.43 -11.08 -9.29
CA ARG A 47 -5.80 -10.66 -9.62
C ARG A 47 -6.80 -10.89 -8.49
N ALA A 48 -6.49 -11.78 -7.55
CA ALA A 48 -7.30 -12.06 -6.37
C ALA A 48 -7.07 -11.06 -5.23
N SER A 49 -6.04 -10.22 -5.32
CA SER A 49 -5.78 -9.14 -4.36
C SER A 49 -6.58 -7.90 -4.72
N ASP A 50 -6.98 -7.13 -3.71
CA ASP A 50 -7.57 -5.80 -3.88
C ASP A 50 -6.47 -4.74 -4.00
N ASP A 51 -5.31 -5.02 -3.41
CA ASP A 51 -4.20 -4.10 -3.29
C ASP A 51 -2.85 -4.83 -3.37
N LEU A 52 -1.93 -4.30 -4.18
CA LEU A 52 -0.58 -4.83 -4.38
C LEU A 52 0.44 -3.80 -3.93
N ILE A 53 1.25 -4.17 -2.94
CA ILE A 53 2.29 -3.33 -2.35
C ILE A 53 3.66 -3.77 -2.88
N PHE A 54 4.33 -2.88 -3.59
CA PHE A 54 5.63 -3.16 -4.18
C PHE A 54 6.75 -2.80 -3.20
N LEU A 55 7.47 -3.78 -2.74
CA LEU A 55 8.63 -3.57 -1.88
C LEU A 55 9.89 -3.32 -2.73
N ASN A 56 10.67 -2.34 -2.41
CA ASN A 56 10.45 -1.27 -1.47
C ASN A 56 11.34 -0.06 -1.82
N VAL A 57 10.97 1.07 -1.30
CA VAL A 57 11.81 2.27 -1.28
C VAL A 57 12.27 2.51 0.16
N HIS A 58 13.46 3.08 0.32
CA HIS A 58 14.05 3.37 1.62
C HIS A 58 14.22 4.88 1.79
N PRO A 59 13.76 5.48 2.89
CA PRO A 59 14.09 6.86 3.21
C PRO A 59 15.56 6.99 3.64
N ASN A 60 16.25 7.98 3.12
CA ASN A 60 17.50 8.45 3.65
C ASN A 60 17.24 9.54 4.71
N LYS A 61 18.22 9.83 5.56
CA LYS A 61 18.07 10.80 6.66
C LYS A 61 17.64 12.20 6.25
N ASP A 62 17.92 12.61 5.01
CA ASP A 62 17.57 13.91 4.43
C ASP A 62 16.22 13.91 3.70
N GLY A 63 15.49 12.78 3.72
CA GLY A 63 14.23 12.60 3.01
C GLY A 63 14.37 12.23 1.54
N SER A 64 15.59 12.08 1.01
CA SER A 64 15.77 11.48 -0.30
C SER A 64 15.44 9.99 -0.28
N LEU A 65 15.25 9.40 -1.46
CA LEU A 65 14.81 8.01 -1.59
C LEU A 65 15.91 7.16 -2.23
N SER A 66 16.15 6.00 -1.63
CA SER A 66 16.92 4.93 -2.23
C SER A 66 16.01 3.81 -2.71
N PHE A 67 16.18 3.42 -3.98
CA PHE A 67 15.44 2.30 -4.59
C PHE A 67 16.32 1.05 -4.59
N GLU A 68 16.90 0.73 -3.48
CA GLU A 68 17.90 -0.29 -3.50
C GLU A 68 17.43 -1.61 -2.91
N ASN A 69 17.47 -2.61 -3.74
CA ASN A 69 18.03 -3.89 -3.37
C ASN A 69 18.41 -4.67 -4.64
N PRO A 70 19.69 -4.79 -5.01
CA PRO A 70 20.11 -5.66 -6.11
C PRO A 70 19.61 -7.10 -5.96
N ARG A 71 19.39 -7.54 -4.70
CA ARG A 71 18.78 -8.85 -4.40
C ARG A 71 17.29 -8.89 -4.68
N ALA A 72 16.60 -7.73 -4.69
CA ALA A 72 15.17 -7.68 -4.96
C ALA A 72 14.80 -8.13 -6.38
N PHE A 73 15.77 -8.12 -7.31
CA PHE A 73 15.56 -8.50 -8.71
C PHE A 73 16.39 -9.70 -9.16
N GLN A 74 16.84 -10.55 -8.22
CA GLN A 74 17.54 -11.78 -8.58
C GLN A 74 16.63 -12.73 -9.36
N GLY A 75 17.19 -13.33 -10.42
CA GLY A 75 16.50 -14.25 -11.33
C GLY A 75 16.41 -13.70 -12.74
N LYS A 76 15.77 -14.46 -13.64
CA LYS A 76 15.50 -14.03 -15.02
C LYS A 76 14.20 -13.26 -15.07
N GLY A 77 14.18 -12.08 -15.67
CA GLY A 77 12.97 -11.31 -15.86
C GLY A 77 13.16 -9.80 -15.67
N VAL A 78 12.32 -9.18 -14.83
CA VAL A 78 12.41 -7.74 -14.57
C VAL A 78 13.64 -7.41 -13.70
N THR A 79 14.33 -6.34 -14.03
CA THR A 79 15.57 -5.92 -13.35
C THR A 79 15.43 -4.54 -12.69
N THR A 80 14.29 -3.88 -12.87
CA THR A 80 14.01 -2.55 -12.35
C THR A 80 12.62 -2.47 -11.74
N TRP A 81 12.42 -1.50 -10.88
CA TRP A 81 11.15 -1.16 -10.26
C TRP A 81 10.06 -0.88 -11.30
N GLU A 82 10.36 0.00 -12.24
CA GLU A 82 9.44 0.37 -13.30
C GLU A 82 9.07 -0.84 -14.17
N GLY A 83 10.03 -1.70 -14.45
CA GLY A 83 9.82 -2.96 -15.18
C GLY A 83 8.87 -3.89 -14.44
N LEU A 84 9.01 -4.02 -13.11
CA LEU A 84 8.13 -4.83 -12.28
C LEU A 84 6.70 -4.28 -12.28
N ILE A 85 6.53 -2.98 -11.99
CA ILE A 85 5.23 -2.30 -12.01
C ILE A 85 4.55 -2.48 -13.37
N LYS A 86 5.27 -2.25 -14.47
CA LYS A 86 4.75 -2.41 -15.83
C LYS A 86 4.28 -3.84 -16.09
N SER A 87 5.08 -4.82 -15.70
CA SER A 87 4.78 -6.24 -15.90
C SER A 87 3.56 -6.69 -15.10
N VAL A 88 3.48 -6.32 -13.81
CA VAL A 88 2.33 -6.64 -12.95
C VAL A 88 1.07 -5.94 -13.43
N ARG A 89 1.16 -4.66 -13.79
CA ARG A 89 0.01 -3.89 -14.30
C ARG A 89 -0.59 -4.53 -15.55
N ALA A 90 0.23 -5.09 -16.43
CA ALA A 90 -0.26 -5.83 -17.61
C ALA A 90 -1.06 -7.09 -17.20
N LYS A 91 -0.63 -7.79 -16.13
CA LYS A 91 -1.30 -9.01 -15.64
C LYS A 91 -2.63 -8.71 -14.94
N VAL A 92 -2.73 -7.57 -14.24
CA VAL A 92 -3.98 -7.16 -13.56
C VAL A 92 -4.87 -6.25 -14.39
N LYS A 93 -4.56 -6.07 -15.68
CA LYS A 93 -5.37 -5.25 -16.58
C LYS A 93 -6.84 -5.71 -16.57
N GLY A 94 -7.76 -4.76 -16.44
CA GLY A 94 -9.20 -5.01 -16.39
C GLY A 94 -9.73 -5.40 -15.01
N THR A 95 -8.91 -5.38 -13.96
CA THR A 95 -9.34 -5.51 -12.57
C THR A 95 -9.40 -4.14 -11.89
N LYS A 96 -9.90 -4.11 -10.64
CA LYS A 96 -9.90 -2.92 -9.76
C LYS A 96 -8.72 -2.89 -8.80
N VAL A 97 -7.74 -3.77 -8.99
CA VAL A 97 -6.57 -3.91 -8.10
C VAL A 97 -5.82 -2.59 -8.00
N LYS A 98 -5.59 -2.13 -6.79
CA LYS A 98 -4.77 -0.97 -6.48
C LYS A 98 -3.29 -1.34 -6.46
N ILE A 99 -2.43 -0.40 -6.80
CA ILE A 99 -0.98 -0.61 -6.82
C ILE A 99 -0.32 0.47 -5.98
N ARG A 100 0.25 0.08 -4.85
CA ARG A 100 0.96 0.98 -3.94
C ARG A 100 2.46 0.71 -3.90
N LEU A 101 3.21 1.71 -3.50
CA LEU A 101 4.62 1.61 -3.18
C LEU A 101 4.78 1.24 -1.70
N GLY A 102 5.67 0.33 -1.35
CA GLY A 102 6.07 0.08 0.03
C GLY A 102 7.32 0.86 0.37
N ALA A 103 7.32 1.58 1.48
CA ALA A 103 8.49 2.25 2.03
C ALA A 103 8.86 1.58 3.35
N SER A 104 9.97 0.86 3.37
CA SER A 104 10.45 0.12 4.55
C SER A 104 11.96 0.21 4.69
N SER A 105 12.48 -0.16 5.86
CA SER A 105 13.93 -0.06 6.16
C SER A 105 14.50 1.36 5.96
N GLY A 106 15.81 1.53 5.88
CA GLY A 106 16.42 2.85 5.69
C GLY A 106 16.59 3.65 6.97
N GLU A 107 16.73 4.97 6.85
CA GLU A 107 17.04 5.86 7.96
C GLU A 107 15.79 6.55 8.53
N TRP A 108 14.73 5.78 8.75
CA TRP A 108 13.42 6.30 9.22
C TRP A 108 13.53 7.20 10.44
N LYS A 109 14.21 6.76 11.51
CA LYS A 109 14.29 7.52 12.77
C LYS A 109 14.91 8.89 12.57
N ALA A 110 15.97 8.98 11.78
CA ALA A 110 16.63 10.26 11.47
C ALA A 110 15.74 11.13 10.57
N MET A 111 15.14 10.54 9.54
CA MET A 111 14.26 11.25 8.60
C MET A 111 13.01 11.81 9.29
N VAL A 112 12.32 11.02 10.13
CA VAL A 112 11.10 11.51 10.80
C VAL A 112 11.39 12.55 11.90
N ALA A 113 12.58 12.58 12.46
CA ALA A 113 12.97 13.56 13.47
C ALA A 113 13.16 14.98 12.90
N ASP A 114 13.45 15.12 11.61
CA ASP A 114 13.73 16.39 10.94
C ASP A 114 12.54 16.85 10.09
N GLU A 115 12.10 18.11 10.28
CA GLU A 115 10.94 18.64 9.54
C GLU A 115 11.21 18.84 8.05
N ALA A 116 12.41 19.29 7.70
CA ALA A 116 12.79 19.49 6.31
C ALA A 116 12.91 18.14 5.59
N ALA A 117 13.45 17.12 6.27
CA ALA A 117 13.53 15.76 5.76
C ALA A 117 12.12 15.13 5.55
N ARG A 118 11.19 15.30 6.50
CA ARG A 118 9.79 14.87 6.33
C ARG A 118 9.16 15.50 5.09
N THR A 119 9.37 16.79 4.90
CA THR A 119 8.85 17.54 3.75
C THR A 119 9.46 17.05 2.44
N THR A 120 10.77 16.83 2.41
CA THR A 120 11.51 16.30 1.26
C THR A 120 11.05 14.90 0.92
N PHE A 121 10.92 14.03 1.92
CA PHE A 121 10.41 12.67 1.75
C PHE A 121 9.02 12.65 1.12
N ALA A 122 8.08 13.42 1.67
CA ALA A 122 6.72 13.50 1.15
C ALA A 122 6.66 13.97 -0.32
N LYS A 123 7.45 14.98 -0.69
CA LYS A 123 7.55 15.47 -2.08
C LYS A 123 8.16 14.43 -3.02
N ASN A 124 9.19 13.73 -2.58
CA ASN A 124 9.83 12.69 -3.38
C ASN A 124 8.90 11.50 -3.60
N ILE A 125 8.17 11.08 -2.55
CA ILE A 125 7.13 10.05 -2.69
C ILE A 125 6.07 10.49 -3.69
N LYS A 126 5.54 11.72 -3.60
CA LYS A 126 4.58 12.24 -4.58
C LYS A 126 5.08 12.11 -6.00
N THR A 127 6.31 12.54 -6.25
CA THR A 127 6.94 12.44 -7.58
C THR A 127 6.98 10.99 -8.08
N VAL A 128 7.31 10.03 -7.21
CA VAL A 128 7.35 8.60 -7.57
C VAL A 128 5.95 8.06 -7.88
N LEU A 129 4.96 8.41 -7.05
CA LEU A 129 3.58 7.98 -7.25
C LEU A 129 3.02 8.52 -8.57
N GLU A 130 3.20 9.80 -8.85
CA GLU A 130 2.76 10.44 -10.10
C GLU A 130 3.45 9.86 -11.34
N LYS A 131 4.79 9.76 -11.31
CA LYS A 131 5.58 9.21 -12.42
C LYS A 131 5.14 7.80 -12.79
N ASN A 132 4.86 6.97 -11.79
CA ASN A 132 4.53 5.57 -11.97
C ASN A 132 3.01 5.30 -11.95
N LYS A 133 2.18 6.33 -11.79
CA LYS A 133 0.71 6.26 -11.70
C LYS A 133 0.26 5.26 -10.62
N LEU A 134 0.86 5.35 -9.44
CA LEU A 134 0.54 4.49 -8.30
C LEU A 134 -0.63 5.04 -7.51
N ASP A 135 -1.37 4.16 -6.86
CA ASP A 135 -2.58 4.51 -6.10
C ASP A 135 -2.27 4.98 -4.67
N GLY A 136 -1.03 4.81 -4.20
CA GLY A 136 -0.64 5.22 -2.86
C GLY A 136 0.67 4.62 -2.37
N ILE A 137 0.85 4.68 -1.06
CA ILE A 137 2.04 4.21 -0.36
C ILE A 137 1.66 3.40 0.88
N ASP A 138 2.47 2.44 1.21
CA ASP A 138 2.47 1.70 2.46
C ASP A 138 3.72 2.08 3.25
N LEU A 139 3.56 2.56 4.47
CA LEU A 139 4.64 3.05 5.31
C LEU A 139 4.95 2.02 6.40
N ASP A 140 6.04 1.32 6.21
CA ASP A 140 6.49 0.24 7.08
C ASP A 140 7.67 0.72 7.95
N PHE A 141 7.32 1.54 8.97
CA PHE A 141 8.26 2.02 9.99
C PHE A 141 8.32 1.04 11.17
N GLU A 142 9.30 0.19 11.15
CA GLU A 142 9.61 -0.75 12.23
C GLU A 142 10.92 -0.30 12.92
N TRP A 143 10.93 0.10 14.16
CA TRP A 143 9.87 0.45 15.13
C TRP A 143 10.27 1.71 15.86
N ALA A 144 9.28 2.44 16.38
CA ALA A 144 9.56 3.48 17.35
C ALA A 144 9.85 2.83 18.72
N GLU A 145 10.91 3.28 19.40
CA GLU A 145 11.36 2.74 20.68
C GLU A 145 10.92 3.61 21.87
N ASN A 146 10.44 4.83 21.59
CA ASN A 146 10.06 5.79 22.62
C ASN A 146 8.97 6.76 22.08
N GLU A 147 8.34 7.48 23.03
CA GLU A 147 7.24 8.42 22.73
C GLU A 147 7.63 9.50 21.71
N LYS A 148 8.87 10.00 21.77
CA LYS A 148 9.34 11.00 20.82
C LYS A 148 9.35 10.47 19.40
N GLU A 149 9.84 9.25 19.18
CA GLU A 149 9.88 8.63 17.86
C GLU A 149 8.48 8.36 17.31
N TYR A 150 7.52 7.96 18.17
CA TYR A 150 6.11 7.83 17.77
C TYR A 150 5.51 9.17 17.34
N LYS A 151 5.81 10.24 18.09
CA LYS A 151 5.38 11.59 17.74
C LYS A 151 5.98 12.07 16.42
N ASP A 152 7.29 11.89 16.24
CA ASP A 152 7.99 12.27 15.02
C ASP A 152 7.45 11.52 13.79
N TYR A 153 7.16 10.22 13.94
CA TYR A 153 6.51 9.43 12.89
C TYR A 153 5.09 9.93 12.58
N SER A 154 4.31 10.26 13.60
CA SER A 154 2.97 10.84 13.41
C SER A 154 3.03 12.16 12.64
N LEU A 155 4.03 13.02 12.92
CA LEU A 155 4.27 14.25 12.16
C LEU A 155 4.64 13.97 10.69
N ALA A 156 5.37 12.88 10.43
CA ALA A 156 5.65 12.47 9.04
C ALA A 156 4.38 12.03 8.31
N ILE A 157 3.47 11.28 8.97
CA ILE A 157 2.17 10.90 8.38
C ILE A 157 1.35 12.16 8.05
N VAL A 158 1.25 13.12 8.98
CA VAL A 158 0.54 14.38 8.75
C VAL A 158 1.14 15.11 7.55
N LYS A 159 2.47 15.26 7.48
CA LYS A 159 3.16 15.91 6.36
C LYS A 159 2.93 15.18 5.04
N MET A 160 2.94 13.86 5.05
CA MET A 160 2.60 13.04 3.88
C MET A 160 1.18 13.36 3.38
N ARG A 161 0.19 13.40 4.29
CA ARG A 161 -1.20 13.71 3.93
C ARG A 161 -1.33 15.13 3.36
N GLU A 162 -0.65 16.12 3.95
CA GLU A 162 -0.62 17.50 3.43
C GLU A 162 -0.09 17.58 1.99
N VAL A 163 0.97 16.84 1.68
CA VAL A 163 1.64 16.90 0.37
C VAL A 163 0.92 16.05 -0.68
N LEU A 164 0.47 14.86 -0.30
CA LEU A 164 -0.15 13.91 -1.23
C LEU A 164 -1.64 14.20 -1.45
N GLY A 165 -2.34 14.80 -0.47
CA GLY A 165 -3.79 14.96 -0.51
C GLY A 165 -4.54 13.65 -0.26
N ASP A 166 -5.87 13.66 -0.45
CA ASP A 166 -6.74 12.54 -0.12
C ASP A 166 -6.88 11.49 -1.24
N GLN A 167 -6.35 11.79 -2.43
CA GLN A 167 -6.44 10.90 -3.59
C GLN A 167 -5.54 9.66 -3.49
N TYR A 168 -4.54 9.67 -2.62
CA TYR A 168 -3.62 8.54 -2.43
C TYR A 168 -3.97 7.71 -1.18
N LEU A 169 -3.88 6.40 -1.31
CA LEU A 169 -4.01 5.46 -0.20
C LEU A 169 -2.75 5.48 0.68
N PHE A 170 -2.96 5.33 2.00
CA PHE A 170 -1.90 5.10 3.00
C PHE A 170 -2.21 3.83 3.75
#